data_2b75be574ab35eae7452e92c22824602
#
_entry.id   2b75be574ab35eae7452e92c22824602
#
_cell.length_a   1.000
_cell.length_b   1.000
_cell.length_c   1.000
_cell.angle_alpha   90.00
_cell.angle_beta   90.00
_cell.angle_gamma   90.00
#
_symmetry.space_group_name_H-M   'P 1'
#
loop_
_entity.id
_entity.type
_entity.pdbx_description
1 polymer ?
#
loop_
_entity_poly.entity_id
_entity_poly.type
_entity_poly.pdbx_seq_one_letter_code
_entity_poly.pdbx_strand_id
1 'polypeptide(L)'
;MSLLDKLKKNSKIDGADVLSKSSLYSKKDVCTTSVPMINVALSGSIDGGLTSGLTVLAGPSKHFKTSFGLLMAAAYLKKHEDAVLLFYDSEFGSPQQYFEAFGIDTDRVLHTPIPNVEQLKFDLVGQLEQIERGDKVIIMIDSVGNLASKKELEDALNEKSVADMTRAKALKGLFRMVTPYLTMKNIPLLAINHTYQEIGLFPKAIVSGGTGIMYSADNVWIIGRQQEKEGTEIKGYNFVINVEKSRFVKEKSKIPISVTWEGGIQQFSGLTDVALELGYIKKPKVGWYQAVNPATGEELTGNKRMKETLTEEFWTDVFAKTDFAKAIKGKFSVGHVSMITEEVEDGSSED
;
A
#
# COMPACT_ATOMS: atom_id res chain seq x y z
N MET A 1 -5.74 26.76 -36.06
CA MET A 1 -5.92 26.42 -34.62
C MET A 1 -7.04 25.39 -34.55
N SER A 2 -6.74 24.21 -34.02
CA SER A 2 -7.74 23.14 -33.90
C SER A 2 -8.85 23.51 -32.91
N LEU A 3 -9.99 22.80 -32.93
CA LEU A 3 -11.04 22.98 -31.93
C LEU A 3 -10.50 22.72 -30.53
N LEU A 4 -9.64 21.67 -30.36
CA LEU A 4 -9.01 21.33 -29.11
C LEU A 4 -8.14 22.47 -28.55
N ASP A 5 -7.35 23.16 -29.42
CA ASP A 5 -6.54 24.30 -29.01
C ASP A 5 -7.41 25.48 -28.55
N LYS A 6 -8.54 25.72 -29.24
CA LYS A 6 -9.48 26.76 -28.82
C LYS A 6 -10.10 26.45 -27.45
N LEU A 7 -10.52 25.22 -27.22
CA LEU A 7 -11.10 24.80 -25.95
C LEU A 7 -10.07 24.87 -24.82
N LYS A 8 -8.82 24.41 -25.05
CA LYS A 8 -7.73 24.51 -24.08
C LYS A 8 -7.47 25.98 -23.68
N LYS A 9 -7.37 26.90 -24.68
CA LYS A 9 -7.14 28.32 -24.43
C LYS A 9 -8.30 28.99 -23.67
N ASN A 10 -9.52 28.50 -23.84
CA ASN A 10 -10.70 29.03 -23.15
C ASN A 10 -10.94 28.46 -21.75
N SER A 11 -10.22 27.40 -21.36
CA SER A 11 -10.30 26.84 -20.00
C SER A 11 -9.73 27.83 -18.99
N LYS A 12 -10.46 28.04 -17.90
CA LYS A 12 -10.03 28.81 -16.73
C LYS A 12 -9.45 27.95 -15.62
N ILE A 13 -9.33 26.65 -15.87
CA ILE A 13 -8.81 25.69 -14.91
C ILE A 13 -7.31 25.52 -15.17
N ASP A 14 -6.51 25.77 -14.15
CA ASP A 14 -5.06 25.57 -14.21
C ASP A 14 -4.73 24.08 -14.44
N GLY A 15 -3.76 23.82 -15.32
CA GLY A 15 -3.35 22.47 -15.68
C GLY A 15 -4.24 21.77 -16.72
N ALA A 16 -5.26 22.45 -17.28
CA ALA A 16 -6.02 21.92 -18.40
C ALA A 16 -5.13 21.74 -19.63
N ASP A 17 -4.95 20.48 -20.09
CA ASP A 17 -4.12 20.15 -21.24
C ASP A 17 -4.70 18.97 -22.04
N VAL A 18 -4.16 18.76 -23.23
CA VAL A 18 -4.40 17.55 -24.01
C VAL A 18 -3.94 16.34 -23.20
N LEU A 19 -4.74 15.29 -23.08
CA LEU A 19 -4.46 14.16 -22.20
C LEU A 19 -3.06 13.56 -22.42
N SER A 20 -2.62 13.42 -23.66
CA SER A 20 -1.28 12.91 -24.01
C SER A 20 -0.11 13.80 -23.54
N LYS A 21 -0.40 15.07 -23.21
CA LYS A 21 0.57 16.07 -22.73
C LYS A 21 0.33 16.47 -21.27
N SER A 22 -0.73 15.92 -20.65
CA SER A 22 -1.10 16.26 -19.29
C SER A 22 -0.01 15.83 -18.32
N SER A 23 0.55 16.78 -17.59
CA SER A 23 1.56 16.52 -16.55
C SER A 23 1.02 15.71 -15.38
N LEU A 24 -0.31 15.65 -15.20
CA LEU A 24 -0.96 14.85 -14.12
C LEU A 24 -0.81 13.35 -14.36
N TYR A 25 -0.71 12.92 -15.62
CA TYR A 25 -0.59 11.52 -16.02
C TYR A 25 0.79 11.16 -16.58
N SER A 26 1.68 12.16 -16.77
CA SER A 26 3.09 11.89 -17.03
C SER A 26 3.69 11.09 -15.87
N LYS A 27 4.77 10.34 -16.11
CA LYS A 27 5.42 9.41 -15.19
C LYS A 27 5.15 9.71 -13.70
N LYS A 28 4.33 8.90 -13.05
CA LYS A 28 4.19 8.94 -11.59
C LYS A 28 5.55 8.65 -10.97
N ASP A 29 5.88 9.38 -9.92
CA ASP A 29 7.05 9.07 -9.10
C ASP A 29 6.76 7.77 -8.34
N VAL A 30 7.51 6.71 -8.65
CA VAL A 30 7.34 5.38 -8.04
C VAL A 30 8.43 5.18 -7.01
N CYS A 31 8.07 4.98 -5.76
CA CYS A 31 9.01 4.73 -4.68
C CYS A 31 9.02 3.24 -4.32
N THR A 32 10.11 2.56 -4.68
CA THR A 32 10.31 1.13 -4.44
C THR A 32 10.86 0.90 -3.03
N THR A 33 10.21 0.04 -2.25
CA THR A 33 10.70 -0.39 -0.94
C THR A 33 11.72 -1.51 -1.07
N SER A 34 12.47 -1.79 0.00
CA SER A 34 13.41 -2.91 0.07
C SER A 34 12.72 -4.29 0.13
N VAL A 35 11.39 -4.34 0.29
CA VAL A 35 10.61 -5.59 0.40
C VAL A 35 9.82 -5.81 -0.89
N PRO A 36 10.25 -6.69 -1.80
CA PRO A 36 9.61 -6.88 -3.11
C PRO A 36 8.10 -7.16 -3.05
N MET A 37 7.66 -7.94 -2.07
CA MET A 37 6.23 -8.27 -1.93
C MET A 37 5.37 -7.09 -1.45
N ILE A 38 5.94 -6.11 -0.74
CA ILE A 38 5.26 -4.83 -0.46
C ILE A 38 5.09 -4.03 -1.77
N ASN A 39 6.11 -4.02 -2.64
CA ASN A 39 6.01 -3.36 -3.94
C ASN A 39 4.93 -4.03 -4.81
N VAL A 40 4.82 -5.36 -4.76
CA VAL A 40 3.74 -6.11 -5.42
C VAL A 40 2.38 -5.72 -4.84
N ALA A 41 2.24 -5.59 -3.51
CA ALA A 41 0.98 -5.17 -2.88
C ALA A 41 0.55 -3.75 -3.29
N LEU A 42 1.50 -2.86 -3.59
CA LEU A 42 1.26 -1.47 -4.01
C LEU A 42 0.95 -1.34 -5.50
N SER A 43 1.61 -2.13 -6.36
CA SER A 43 1.65 -1.88 -7.81
C SER A 43 1.47 -3.11 -8.69
N GLY A 44 1.44 -4.32 -8.10
CA GLY A 44 1.42 -5.59 -8.82
C GLY A 44 2.77 -6.00 -9.41
N SER A 45 3.86 -5.26 -9.13
CA SER A 45 5.20 -5.53 -9.66
C SER A 45 6.26 -5.41 -8.58
N ILE A 46 7.32 -6.22 -8.65
CA ILE A 46 8.47 -6.12 -7.74
C ILE A 46 9.28 -4.83 -7.96
N ASP A 47 9.32 -4.34 -9.19
CA ASP A 47 10.01 -3.12 -9.60
C ASP A 47 9.12 -1.87 -9.47
N GLY A 48 7.91 -2.05 -8.98
CA GLY A 48 6.98 -0.97 -8.69
C GLY A 48 7.12 -0.44 -7.27
N GLY A 49 6.03 0.06 -6.71
CA GLY A 49 6.04 0.56 -5.34
C GLY A 49 5.00 1.63 -5.06
N LEU A 50 5.27 2.46 -4.07
CA LEU A 50 4.41 3.54 -3.64
C LEU A 50 4.36 4.65 -4.69
N THR A 51 3.16 5.14 -4.97
CA THR A 51 2.89 6.31 -5.82
C THR A 51 2.07 7.34 -5.05
N SER A 52 1.90 8.52 -5.65
CA SER A 52 0.96 9.52 -5.11
C SER A 52 -0.45 8.97 -4.99
N GLY A 53 -1.21 9.54 -4.05
CA GLY A 53 -2.58 9.14 -3.75
C GLY A 53 -2.72 8.54 -2.36
N LEU A 54 -3.90 8.02 -2.05
CA LEU A 54 -4.23 7.49 -0.73
C LEU A 54 -4.09 5.97 -0.68
N THR A 55 -3.21 5.49 0.19
CA THR A 55 -3.08 4.07 0.56
C THR A 55 -3.55 3.86 1.99
N VAL A 56 -4.53 2.98 2.19
CA VAL A 56 -5.11 2.65 3.49
C VAL A 56 -4.59 1.30 3.96
N LEU A 57 -4.00 1.27 5.15
CA LEU A 57 -3.54 0.06 5.83
C LEU A 57 -4.49 -0.23 6.99
N ALA A 58 -5.39 -1.19 6.81
CA ALA A 58 -6.41 -1.52 7.78
C ALA A 58 -6.17 -2.90 8.42
N GLY A 59 -6.62 -3.07 9.65
CA GLY A 59 -6.54 -4.33 10.37
C GLY A 59 -6.71 -4.15 11.87
N PRO A 60 -6.86 -5.24 12.63
CA PRO A 60 -6.90 -5.21 14.09
C PRO A 60 -5.65 -4.59 14.70
N SER A 61 -5.66 -4.29 15.99
CA SER A 61 -4.47 -3.87 16.73
C SER A 61 -3.35 -4.91 16.64
N LYS A 62 -2.09 -4.46 16.70
CA LYS A 62 -0.89 -5.33 16.61
C LYS A 62 -0.76 -6.11 15.27
N HIS A 63 -1.29 -5.56 14.17
CA HIS A 63 -1.17 -6.12 12.82
C HIS A 63 -0.12 -5.39 11.97
N PHE A 64 0.90 -4.82 12.59
CA PHE A 64 2.10 -4.24 11.95
C PHE A 64 1.82 -3.11 10.93
N LYS A 65 0.65 -2.49 10.99
CA LYS A 65 0.21 -1.43 10.07
C LYS A 65 1.16 -0.24 10.05
N THR A 66 1.49 0.29 11.24
CA THR A 66 2.44 1.39 11.43
C THR A 66 3.80 1.05 10.86
N SER A 67 4.33 -0.15 11.12
CA SER A 67 5.62 -0.60 10.59
C SER A 67 5.65 -0.67 9.07
N PHE A 68 4.59 -1.18 8.43
CA PHE A 68 4.49 -1.15 6.97
C PHE A 68 4.39 0.28 6.42
N GLY A 69 3.70 1.18 7.13
CA GLY A 69 3.67 2.61 6.81
C GLY A 69 5.06 3.24 6.90
N LEU A 70 5.79 2.99 7.99
CA LEU A 70 7.15 3.50 8.19
C LEU A 70 8.15 2.93 7.17
N LEU A 71 8.03 1.65 6.78
CA LEU A 71 8.84 1.07 5.71
C LEU A 71 8.67 1.84 4.39
N MET A 72 7.44 2.19 4.03
CA MET A 72 7.15 2.96 2.82
C MET A 72 7.62 4.41 2.95
N ALA A 73 7.43 5.04 4.11
CA ALA A 73 7.92 6.38 4.39
C ALA A 73 9.45 6.45 4.33
N ALA A 74 10.14 5.47 4.94
CA ALA A 74 11.59 5.36 4.90
C ALA A 74 12.13 5.25 3.46
N ALA A 75 11.48 4.43 2.63
CA ALA A 75 11.83 4.30 1.22
C ALA A 75 11.67 5.63 0.45
N TYR A 76 10.60 6.37 0.74
CA TYR A 76 10.34 7.68 0.13
C TYR A 76 11.40 8.72 0.54
N LEU A 77 11.69 8.83 1.85
CA LEU A 77 12.71 9.73 2.38
C LEU A 77 14.12 9.38 1.90
N LYS A 78 14.41 8.08 1.73
CA LYS A 78 15.68 7.62 1.16
C LYS A 78 15.84 7.98 -0.32
N LYS A 79 14.75 7.90 -1.08
CA LYS A 79 14.75 8.23 -2.52
C LYS A 79 14.89 9.73 -2.76
N HIS A 80 14.33 10.57 -1.90
CA HIS A 80 14.30 12.02 -2.01
C HIS A 80 14.99 12.63 -0.78
N GLU A 81 16.19 13.14 -0.96
CA GLU A 81 17.01 13.66 0.14
C GLU A 81 16.40 14.90 0.79
N ASP A 82 15.64 15.69 0.04
CA ASP A 82 14.92 16.90 0.48
C ASP A 82 13.49 16.63 0.99
N ALA A 83 13.04 15.36 0.96
CA ALA A 83 11.68 15.03 1.36
C ALA A 83 11.46 15.17 2.86
N VAL A 84 10.22 15.49 3.23
CA VAL A 84 9.74 15.53 4.61
C VAL A 84 8.55 14.59 4.80
N LEU A 85 8.43 14.05 6.01
CA LEU A 85 7.29 13.27 6.46
C LEU A 85 6.39 14.14 7.35
N LEU A 86 5.14 14.36 6.93
CA LEU A 86 4.11 14.90 7.81
C LEU A 86 3.47 13.72 8.55
N PHE A 87 3.75 13.60 9.84
CA PHE A 87 3.25 12.51 10.68
C PHE A 87 2.16 13.01 11.63
N TYR A 88 0.92 12.68 11.32
CA TYR A 88 -0.25 12.96 12.14
C TYR A 88 -0.52 11.80 13.09
N ASP A 89 -0.41 12.04 14.39
CA ASP A 89 -0.46 11.01 15.43
C ASP A 89 -1.68 11.20 16.35
N SER A 90 -2.50 10.16 16.44
CA SER A 90 -3.63 10.07 17.37
C SER A 90 -3.51 8.90 18.34
N GLU A 91 -2.51 8.03 18.16
CA GLU A 91 -2.30 6.83 19.00
C GLU A 91 -1.19 7.04 20.02
N PHE A 92 -0.25 7.95 19.75
CA PHE A 92 0.91 8.24 20.59
C PHE A 92 1.77 6.99 20.90
N GLY A 93 1.72 6.03 19.99
CA GLY A 93 2.37 4.72 20.16
C GLY A 93 3.69 4.54 19.41
N SER A 94 4.17 5.58 18.70
CA SER A 94 5.35 5.51 17.84
C SER A 94 6.47 6.46 18.32
N PRO A 95 7.30 6.03 19.30
CA PRO A 95 8.41 6.85 19.80
C PRO A 95 9.48 7.05 18.72
N GLN A 96 10.34 8.06 18.88
CA GLN A 96 11.43 8.42 17.96
C GLN A 96 12.26 7.20 17.52
N GLN A 97 12.66 6.35 18.46
CA GLN A 97 13.45 5.14 18.21
C GLN A 97 12.79 4.19 17.21
N TYR A 98 11.46 4.22 17.11
CA TYR A 98 10.74 3.40 16.16
C TYR A 98 10.93 3.88 14.70
N PHE A 99 11.01 5.19 14.48
CA PHE A 99 11.37 5.79 13.20
C PHE A 99 12.83 5.50 12.83
N GLU A 100 13.73 5.67 13.78
CA GLU A 100 15.17 5.40 13.63
C GLU A 100 15.44 3.94 13.24
N ALA A 101 14.66 2.99 13.79
CA ALA A 101 14.76 1.57 13.43
C ALA A 101 14.46 1.28 11.96
N PHE A 102 13.69 2.16 11.28
CA PHE A 102 13.47 2.11 9.83
C PHE A 102 14.47 2.96 9.04
N GLY A 103 15.45 3.58 9.70
CA GLY A 103 16.44 4.47 9.08
C GLY A 103 15.86 5.84 8.69
N ILE A 104 14.80 6.26 9.36
CA ILE A 104 14.18 7.58 9.15
C ILE A 104 14.92 8.59 10.04
N ASP A 105 15.47 9.63 9.41
CA ASP A 105 15.97 10.81 10.08
C ASP A 105 14.79 11.62 10.64
N THR A 106 14.71 11.70 11.98
CA THR A 106 13.57 12.34 12.66
C THR A 106 13.57 13.86 12.55
N ASP A 107 14.68 14.49 12.16
CA ASP A 107 14.72 15.92 11.85
C ASP A 107 13.95 16.25 10.55
N ARG A 108 13.62 15.23 9.78
CA ARG A 108 12.79 15.33 8.56
C ARG A 108 11.33 14.94 8.79
N VAL A 109 10.91 14.78 10.05
CA VAL A 109 9.55 14.38 10.43
C VAL A 109 8.86 15.51 11.18
N LEU A 110 7.82 16.08 10.60
CA LEU A 110 6.93 16.99 11.31
C LEU A 110 5.87 16.15 12.04
N HIS A 111 6.06 15.97 13.35
CA HIS A 111 5.12 15.27 14.23
C HIS A 111 4.00 16.21 14.67
N THR A 112 2.76 15.86 14.33
CA THR A 112 1.57 16.65 14.62
C THR A 112 0.58 15.80 15.43
N PRO A 113 0.48 15.98 16.76
CA PRO A 113 -0.53 15.32 17.57
C PRO A 113 -1.91 15.85 17.23
N ILE A 114 -2.87 14.93 16.99
CA ILE A 114 -4.23 15.28 16.57
C ILE A 114 -5.29 14.70 17.50
N PRO A 115 -6.17 15.54 18.09
CA PRO A 115 -7.20 15.10 19.01
C PRO A 115 -8.53 14.70 18.33
N ASN A 116 -8.83 15.22 17.14
CA ASN A 116 -10.10 14.96 16.44
C ASN A 116 -9.98 15.14 14.91
N VAL A 117 -11.01 14.65 14.21
CA VAL A 117 -11.06 14.65 12.73
C VAL A 117 -11.09 16.06 12.16
N GLU A 118 -11.78 17.00 12.81
CA GLU A 118 -11.94 18.37 12.31
C GLU A 118 -10.62 19.14 12.37
N GLN A 119 -9.83 18.96 13.43
CA GLN A 119 -8.50 19.56 13.53
C GLN A 119 -7.53 18.94 12.52
N LEU A 120 -7.53 17.60 12.35
CA LEU A 120 -6.77 16.96 11.29
C LEU A 120 -7.12 17.55 9.92
N LYS A 121 -8.42 17.67 9.64
CA LYS A 121 -8.88 18.23 8.35
C LYS A 121 -8.42 19.67 8.14
N PHE A 122 -8.52 20.50 9.14
CA PHE A 122 -8.14 21.90 9.07
C PHE A 122 -6.63 22.05 8.83
N ASP A 123 -5.81 21.37 9.63
CA ASP A 123 -4.35 21.44 9.51
C ASP A 123 -3.85 20.83 8.18
N LEU A 124 -4.28 19.61 7.87
CA LEU A 124 -3.84 18.91 6.66
C LEU A 124 -4.18 19.66 5.37
N VAL A 125 -5.39 20.25 5.29
CA VAL A 125 -5.76 21.08 4.12
C VAL A 125 -4.90 22.33 4.07
N GLY A 126 -4.65 22.98 5.21
CA GLY A 126 -3.76 24.14 5.31
C GLY A 126 -2.33 23.83 4.84
N GLN A 127 -1.76 22.70 5.27
CA GLN A 127 -0.44 22.25 4.80
C GLN A 127 -0.45 21.97 3.29
N LEU A 128 -1.47 21.28 2.79
CA LEU A 128 -1.58 20.96 1.37
C LEU A 128 -1.71 22.19 0.48
N GLU A 129 -2.28 23.29 0.97
CA GLU A 129 -2.31 24.58 0.23
C GLU A 129 -0.92 25.17 0.04
N GLN A 130 -0.03 25.03 1.05
CA GLN A 130 1.34 25.57 1.01
C GLN A 130 2.32 24.73 0.20
N ILE A 131 2.07 23.42 0.04
CA ILE A 131 2.95 22.51 -0.70
C ILE A 131 2.75 22.75 -2.20
N GLU A 132 3.85 22.87 -2.95
CA GLU A 132 3.84 22.96 -4.39
C GLU A 132 4.05 21.59 -5.06
N ARG A 133 3.77 21.48 -6.36
CA ARG A 133 3.90 20.20 -7.09
C ARG A 133 5.34 19.65 -7.15
N GLY A 134 6.35 20.45 -6.93
CA GLY A 134 7.77 20.05 -6.94
C GLY A 134 8.25 19.48 -5.63
N ASP A 135 7.60 19.89 -4.54
CA ASP A 135 7.99 19.56 -3.20
C ASP A 135 7.87 18.05 -2.95
N LYS A 136 8.81 17.51 -2.19
CA LYS A 136 8.87 16.09 -1.83
C LYS A 136 8.31 15.90 -0.43
N VAL A 137 7.04 15.50 -0.38
CA VAL A 137 6.32 15.30 0.88
C VAL A 137 5.63 13.94 0.85
N ILE A 138 5.76 13.21 1.94
CA ILE A 138 4.92 12.04 2.24
C ILE A 138 4.12 12.30 3.50
N ILE A 139 2.87 11.87 3.54
CA ILE A 139 1.98 12.07 4.67
C ILE A 139 1.63 10.71 5.28
N MET A 140 1.65 10.61 6.61
CA MET A 140 1.18 9.44 7.34
C MET A 140 0.24 9.87 8.46
N ILE A 141 -0.92 9.20 8.56
CA ILE A 141 -1.91 9.41 9.63
C ILE A 141 -2.00 8.12 10.44
N ASP A 142 -1.61 8.16 11.70
CA ASP A 142 -1.67 7.00 12.62
C ASP A 142 -2.43 7.35 13.91
N SER A 143 -3.71 7.02 14.01
CA SER A 143 -4.55 6.35 13.05
C SER A 143 -5.86 7.14 12.82
N VAL A 144 -6.44 6.92 11.66
CA VAL A 144 -7.79 7.44 11.38
C VAL A 144 -8.83 6.74 12.23
N GLY A 145 -8.59 5.47 12.60
CA GLY A 145 -9.52 4.63 13.35
C GLY A 145 -9.86 5.14 14.74
N ASN A 146 -8.93 5.79 15.42
CA ASN A 146 -9.07 6.27 16.79
C ASN A 146 -9.57 7.72 16.90
N LEU A 147 -9.62 8.46 15.80
CA LEU A 147 -10.05 9.85 15.85
C LEU A 147 -11.54 9.97 16.12
N ALA A 148 -11.89 10.69 17.20
CA ALA A 148 -13.25 11.13 17.46
C ALA A 148 -13.62 12.35 16.60
N SER A 149 -14.91 12.61 16.39
CA SER A 149 -15.36 13.90 15.91
C SER A 149 -15.36 14.94 17.06
N LYS A 150 -15.29 16.23 16.74
CA LYS A 150 -15.43 17.28 17.74
C LYS A 150 -16.76 17.15 18.48
N LYS A 151 -17.83 16.76 17.77
CA LYS A 151 -19.14 16.55 18.36
C LYS A 151 -19.17 15.39 19.36
N GLU A 152 -18.50 14.25 19.06
CA GLU A 152 -18.37 13.14 20.02
C GLU A 152 -17.70 13.59 21.32
N LEU A 153 -16.66 14.43 21.24
CA LEU A 153 -15.98 14.99 22.41
C LEU A 153 -16.91 15.95 23.20
N GLU A 154 -17.65 16.82 22.52
CA GLU A 154 -18.61 17.74 23.14
C GLU A 154 -19.77 16.98 23.79
N ASP A 155 -20.32 15.96 23.13
CA ASP A 155 -21.42 15.16 23.68
C ASP A 155 -20.97 14.34 24.90
N ALA A 156 -19.74 13.82 24.91
CA ALA A 156 -19.14 13.13 26.06
C ALA A 156 -19.01 14.07 27.27
N LEU A 157 -18.56 15.31 27.06
CA LEU A 157 -18.46 16.32 28.12
C LEU A 157 -19.83 16.73 28.68
N ASN A 158 -20.89 16.64 27.88
CA ASN A 158 -22.27 16.99 28.27
C ASN A 158 -23.11 15.76 28.68
N GLU A 159 -22.48 14.59 28.90
CA GLU A 159 -23.13 13.32 29.29
C GLU A 159 -24.26 12.88 28.34
N LYS A 160 -24.18 13.25 27.07
CA LYS A 160 -25.14 12.88 26.04
C LYS A 160 -24.74 11.58 25.38
N SER A 161 -25.60 10.57 25.45
CA SER A 161 -25.43 9.30 24.75
C SER A 161 -26.29 9.29 23.47
N VAL A 162 -25.77 9.81 22.38
CA VAL A 162 -26.45 9.80 21.07
C VAL A 162 -25.58 9.07 20.06
N ALA A 163 -26.17 8.13 19.32
CA ALA A 163 -25.49 7.51 18.18
C ALA A 163 -25.11 8.59 17.15
N ASP A 164 -23.81 8.80 16.96
CA ASP A 164 -23.32 9.89 16.13
C ASP A 164 -22.77 9.40 14.78
N MET A 165 -23.39 9.87 13.70
CA MET A 165 -22.91 9.68 12.31
C MET A 165 -21.93 10.79 11.88
N THR A 166 -21.63 11.75 12.76
CA THR A 166 -20.84 12.95 12.44
C THR A 166 -19.41 12.59 12.10
N ARG A 167 -18.81 11.63 12.82
CA ARG A 167 -17.45 11.14 12.56
C ARG A 167 -17.30 10.60 11.14
N ALA A 168 -18.18 9.70 10.70
CA ALA A 168 -18.12 9.14 9.34
C ALA A 168 -18.30 10.23 8.26
N LYS A 169 -19.18 11.22 8.53
CA LYS A 169 -19.39 12.37 7.64
C LYS A 169 -18.15 13.29 7.60
N ALA A 170 -17.52 13.54 8.75
CA ALA A 170 -16.31 14.36 8.85
C ALA A 170 -15.13 13.70 8.10
N LEU A 171 -14.90 12.39 8.30
CA LEU A 171 -13.90 11.61 7.59
C LEU A 171 -14.14 11.59 6.06
N LYS A 172 -15.39 11.37 5.63
CA LYS A 172 -15.74 11.46 4.21
C LYS A 172 -15.43 12.85 3.64
N GLY A 173 -15.72 13.91 4.40
CA GLY A 173 -15.40 15.29 4.04
C GLY A 173 -13.89 15.53 3.92
N LEU A 174 -13.09 15.05 4.89
CA LEU A 174 -11.63 15.11 4.89
C LEU A 174 -11.06 14.50 3.61
N PHE A 175 -11.31 13.23 3.35
CA PHE A 175 -10.70 12.52 2.22
C PHE A 175 -11.16 13.07 0.87
N ARG A 176 -12.41 13.52 0.75
CA ARG A 176 -12.90 14.18 -0.47
C ARG A 176 -12.15 15.48 -0.76
N MET A 177 -11.77 16.24 0.26
CA MET A 177 -11.02 17.49 0.10
C MET A 177 -9.54 17.24 -0.19
N VAL A 178 -8.93 16.25 0.47
CA VAL A 178 -7.50 15.97 0.40
C VAL A 178 -7.10 15.24 -0.89
N THR A 179 -7.89 14.27 -1.34
CA THR A 179 -7.55 13.40 -2.49
C THR A 179 -7.16 14.15 -3.77
N PRO A 180 -7.84 15.25 -4.20
CA PRO A 180 -7.41 16.00 -5.36
C PRO A 180 -6.00 16.57 -5.22
N TYR A 181 -5.63 17.12 -4.05
CA TYR A 181 -4.29 17.64 -3.80
C TYR A 181 -3.22 16.56 -3.92
N LEU A 182 -3.49 15.35 -3.37
CA LEU A 182 -2.53 14.24 -3.45
C LEU A 182 -2.18 13.92 -4.90
N THR A 183 -3.16 13.90 -5.79
CA THR A 183 -2.95 13.64 -7.21
C THR A 183 -2.30 14.83 -7.92
N MET A 184 -2.81 16.04 -7.70
CA MET A 184 -2.34 17.25 -8.40
C MET A 184 -0.91 17.63 -8.00
N LYS A 185 -0.54 17.41 -6.73
CA LYS A 185 0.78 17.75 -6.16
C LYS A 185 1.73 16.55 -6.08
N ASN A 186 1.28 15.36 -6.51
CA ASN A 186 2.06 14.11 -6.53
C ASN A 186 2.52 13.66 -5.14
N ILE A 187 1.63 13.70 -4.16
CA ILE A 187 1.90 13.40 -2.76
C ILE A 187 1.34 12.02 -2.38
N PRO A 188 2.15 11.08 -1.84
CA PRO A 188 1.64 9.86 -1.21
C PRO A 188 1.09 10.16 0.20
N LEU A 189 -0.08 9.60 0.51
CA LEU A 189 -0.66 9.61 1.84
C LEU A 189 -0.93 8.18 2.31
N LEU A 190 -0.40 7.83 3.47
CA LEU A 190 -0.59 6.55 4.15
C LEU A 190 -1.56 6.77 5.31
N ALA A 191 -2.70 6.10 5.31
CA ALA A 191 -3.68 6.17 6.39
C ALA A 191 -3.78 4.82 7.11
N ILE A 192 -3.33 4.80 8.36
CA ILE A 192 -3.51 3.64 9.24
C ILE A 192 -4.95 3.64 9.75
N ASN A 193 -5.60 2.46 9.71
CA ASN A 193 -6.97 2.34 10.15
C ASN A 193 -7.23 1.01 10.87
N HIS A 194 -8.31 0.96 11.62
CA HIS A 194 -8.78 -0.25 12.29
C HIS A 194 -9.87 -0.94 11.46
N THR A 195 -10.04 -2.24 11.69
CA THR A 195 -11.17 -3.01 11.20
C THR A 195 -12.01 -3.50 12.36
N TYR A 196 -13.30 -3.63 12.12
CA TYR A 196 -14.23 -4.34 12.99
C TYR A 196 -14.88 -5.49 12.21
N GLN A 197 -15.43 -6.46 12.92
CA GLN A 197 -16.14 -7.58 12.31
C GLN A 197 -17.60 -7.21 12.10
N GLU A 198 -18.12 -7.45 10.91
CA GLU A 198 -19.55 -7.36 10.63
C GLU A 198 -20.30 -8.44 11.44
N ILE A 199 -21.46 -8.07 11.97
CA ILE A 199 -22.30 -9.02 12.69
C ILE A 199 -23.10 -9.83 11.65
N GLY A 200 -22.87 -11.16 11.59
CA GLY A 200 -23.56 -12.02 10.64
C GLY A 200 -23.05 -13.47 10.66
N LEU A 201 -23.66 -14.33 9.86
CA LEU A 201 -23.26 -15.75 9.73
C LEU A 201 -21.86 -15.92 9.12
N PHE A 202 -21.44 -14.95 8.28
CA PHE A 202 -20.12 -14.91 7.63
C PHE A 202 -19.50 -13.54 7.86
N PRO A 203 -18.94 -13.28 9.07
CA PRO A 203 -18.43 -11.98 9.43
C PRO A 203 -17.27 -11.56 8.52
N LYS A 204 -17.37 -10.35 7.96
CA LYS A 204 -16.31 -9.73 7.17
C LYS A 204 -15.62 -8.64 7.96
N ALA A 205 -14.33 -8.47 7.74
CA ALA A 205 -13.60 -7.34 8.28
C ALA A 205 -13.98 -6.07 7.52
N ILE A 206 -14.52 -5.08 8.24
CA ILE A 206 -14.91 -3.79 7.70
C ILE A 206 -13.94 -2.72 8.17
N VAL A 207 -13.51 -1.85 7.26
CA VAL A 207 -12.64 -0.71 7.55
C VAL A 207 -13.44 0.36 8.30
N SER A 208 -12.92 0.81 9.44
CA SER A 208 -13.57 1.82 10.30
C SER A 208 -13.68 3.19 9.60
N GLY A 209 -14.68 3.98 9.98
CA GLY A 209 -14.85 5.35 9.48
C GLY A 209 -15.74 5.48 8.24
N GLY A 210 -16.46 4.41 7.88
CA GLY A 210 -17.45 4.41 6.81
C GLY A 210 -16.86 4.28 5.40
N THR A 211 -17.72 4.35 4.39
CA THR A 211 -17.33 4.10 2.99
C THR A 211 -16.53 5.23 2.33
N GLY A 212 -16.49 6.42 2.96
CA GLY A 212 -15.84 7.60 2.37
C GLY A 212 -14.35 7.40 2.09
N ILE A 213 -13.62 6.79 3.02
CA ILE A 213 -12.20 6.51 2.86
C ILE A 213 -11.96 5.46 1.75
N MET A 214 -12.85 4.43 1.68
CA MET A 214 -12.78 3.39 0.66
C MET A 214 -12.91 3.95 -0.76
N TYR A 215 -13.84 4.89 -0.97
CA TYR A 215 -14.03 5.51 -2.28
C TYR A 215 -12.86 6.42 -2.68
N SER A 216 -12.26 7.11 -1.74
CA SER A 216 -11.15 8.04 -1.96
C SER A 216 -9.81 7.34 -2.17
N ALA A 217 -9.62 6.14 -1.62
CA ALA A 217 -8.35 5.43 -1.65
C ALA A 217 -8.02 4.86 -3.03
N ASP A 218 -6.74 4.91 -3.39
CA ASP A 218 -6.16 4.19 -4.54
C ASP A 218 -5.84 2.74 -4.20
N ASN A 219 -5.38 2.49 -2.96
CA ASN A 219 -5.14 1.16 -2.42
C ASN A 219 -5.77 1.02 -1.04
N VAL A 220 -6.39 -0.12 -0.76
CA VAL A 220 -6.89 -0.50 0.56
C VAL A 220 -6.44 -1.92 0.86
N TRP A 221 -5.68 -2.06 1.94
CA TRP A 221 -5.22 -3.35 2.44
C TRP A 221 -5.95 -3.71 3.73
N ILE A 222 -6.39 -4.96 3.84
CA ILE A 222 -6.82 -5.56 5.10
C ILE A 222 -5.77 -6.58 5.51
N ILE A 223 -5.06 -6.29 6.60
CA ILE A 223 -3.90 -7.07 7.04
C ILE A 223 -4.35 -8.11 8.06
N GLY A 224 -4.27 -9.38 7.66
CA GLY A 224 -4.43 -10.54 8.53
C GLY A 224 -3.11 -10.95 9.18
N ARG A 225 -3.19 -11.74 10.26
CA ARG A 225 -2.02 -12.22 11.01
C ARG A 225 -2.17 -13.67 11.42
N GLN A 226 -1.11 -14.45 11.22
CA GLN A 226 -0.97 -15.80 11.72
C GLN A 226 0.31 -15.91 12.52
N GLN A 227 0.32 -16.73 13.59
CA GLN A 227 1.52 -16.96 14.39
C GLN A 227 2.48 -17.90 13.64
N GLU A 228 3.75 -17.52 13.60
CA GLU A 228 4.84 -18.41 13.20
C GLU A 228 5.43 -19.05 14.44
N LYS A 229 5.41 -20.38 14.47
CA LYS A 229 5.84 -21.16 15.64
C LYS A 229 6.96 -22.12 15.27
N GLU A 230 7.94 -22.26 16.16
CA GLU A 230 8.91 -23.33 16.17
C GLU A 230 8.66 -24.19 17.42
N GLY A 231 8.04 -25.38 17.23
CA GLY A 231 7.50 -26.15 18.35
C GLY A 231 6.36 -25.41 19.06
N THR A 232 6.54 -25.10 20.34
CA THR A 232 5.58 -24.33 21.16
C THR A 232 5.90 -22.84 21.22
N GLU A 233 7.10 -22.44 20.80
CA GLU A 233 7.58 -21.07 20.88
C GLU A 233 7.15 -20.24 19.66
N ILE A 234 6.65 -19.02 19.90
CA ILE A 234 6.33 -18.06 18.82
C ILE A 234 7.62 -17.34 18.47
N LYS A 235 8.08 -17.49 17.22
CA LYS A 235 9.28 -16.82 16.68
C LYS A 235 8.95 -15.54 15.91
N GLY A 236 7.69 -15.37 15.54
CA GLY A 236 7.25 -14.22 14.75
C GLY A 236 5.80 -14.33 14.31
N TYR A 237 5.48 -13.59 13.28
CA TYR A 237 4.17 -13.60 12.65
C TYR A 237 4.28 -13.62 11.12
N ASN A 238 3.38 -14.36 10.50
CA ASN A 238 3.10 -14.28 9.09
C ASN A 238 1.89 -13.37 8.89
N PHE A 239 2.12 -12.19 8.30
CA PHE A 239 1.07 -11.27 7.91
C PHE A 239 0.62 -11.58 6.49
N VAL A 240 -0.66 -11.42 6.22
CA VAL A 240 -1.23 -11.54 4.87
C VAL A 240 -1.90 -10.22 4.53
N ILE A 241 -1.36 -9.52 3.56
CA ILE A 241 -1.98 -8.33 2.99
C ILE A 241 -3.05 -8.80 2.01
N ASN A 242 -4.32 -8.61 2.39
CA ASN A 242 -5.45 -8.83 1.50
C ASN A 242 -5.72 -7.49 0.79
N VAL A 243 -5.55 -7.47 -0.53
CA VAL A 243 -5.83 -6.28 -1.34
C VAL A 243 -7.35 -6.18 -1.54
N GLU A 244 -7.99 -5.33 -0.74
CA GLU A 244 -9.45 -5.13 -0.79
C GLU A 244 -9.85 -4.23 -1.95
N LYS A 245 -9.05 -3.22 -2.24
CA LYS A 245 -9.19 -2.32 -3.38
C LYS A 245 -7.83 -1.91 -3.90
N SER A 246 -7.64 -1.85 -5.20
CA SER A 246 -6.47 -1.25 -5.82
C SER A 246 -6.78 -0.78 -7.25
N ARG A 247 -6.05 0.24 -7.71
CA ARG A 247 -6.04 0.65 -9.12
C ARG A 247 -5.04 -0.15 -9.94
N PHE A 248 -4.11 -0.84 -9.30
CA PHE A 248 -2.93 -1.46 -9.93
C PHE A 248 -2.88 -2.97 -9.73
N VAL A 249 -3.41 -3.46 -8.62
CA VAL A 249 -3.35 -4.86 -8.19
C VAL A 249 -4.73 -5.47 -8.28
N LYS A 250 -4.81 -6.72 -8.75
CA LYS A 250 -6.07 -7.47 -8.77
C LYS A 250 -6.64 -7.56 -7.36
N GLU A 251 -7.89 -7.15 -7.18
CA GLU A 251 -8.59 -7.24 -5.90
C GLU A 251 -8.61 -8.68 -5.38
N LYS A 252 -8.68 -8.83 -4.06
CA LYS A 252 -8.60 -10.10 -3.33
C LYS A 252 -7.26 -10.85 -3.45
N SER A 253 -6.23 -10.22 -4.06
CA SER A 253 -4.87 -10.76 -3.99
C SER A 253 -4.41 -10.87 -2.53
N LYS A 254 -3.75 -11.99 -2.21
CA LYS A 254 -3.20 -12.26 -0.88
C LYS A 254 -1.69 -12.27 -0.97
N ILE A 255 -1.05 -11.43 -0.22
CA ILE A 255 0.39 -11.21 -0.27
C ILE A 255 0.97 -11.47 1.12
N PRO A 256 1.73 -12.58 1.29
CA PRO A 256 2.32 -12.94 2.57
C PRO A 256 3.58 -12.14 2.86
N ILE A 257 3.73 -11.68 4.11
CA ILE A 257 4.91 -11.00 4.63
C ILE A 257 5.25 -11.60 5.99
N SER A 258 6.45 -12.13 6.15
CA SER A 258 6.93 -12.66 7.42
C SER A 258 7.68 -11.59 8.23
N VAL A 259 7.43 -11.57 9.52
CA VAL A 259 8.10 -10.68 10.48
C VAL A 259 8.56 -11.52 11.66
N THR A 260 9.85 -11.51 11.94
CA THR A 260 10.46 -12.20 13.08
C THR A 260 10.81 -11.24 14.20
N TRP A 261 10.88 -11.74 15.45
CA TRP A 261 11.24 -10.90 16.59
C TRP A 261 12.67 -10.36 16.51
N GLU A 262 13.58 -11.17 15.96
CA GLU A 262 15.02 -10.83 15.89
C GLU A 262 15.37 -10.04 14.62
N GLY A 263 14.71 -10.33 13.50
CA GLY A 263 15.08 -9.79 12.18
C GLY A 263 14.08 -8.78 11.59
N GLY A 264 12.99 -8.46 12.29
CA GLY A 264 11.96 -7.56 11.77
C GLY A 264 11.29 -8.08 10.49
N ILE A 265 10.97 -7.18 9.55
CA ILE A 265 10.35 -7.53 8.27
C ILE A 265 11.37 -8.27 7.41
N GLN A 266 11.06 -9.51 7.04
CA GLN A 266 11.92 -10.32 6.20
C GLN A 266 11.85 -9.83 4.74
N GLN A 267 12.96 -9.34 4.22
CA GLN A 267 13.06 -8.68 2.91
C GLN A 267 12.48 -9.52 1.76
N PHE A 268 12.84 -10.79 1.69
CA PHE A 268 12.42 -11.70 0.61
C PHE A 268 11.24 -12.60 0.98
N SER A 269 10.53 -12.28 2.07
CA SER A 269 9.36 -13.06 2.49
C SER A 269 8.26 -13.03 1.42
N GLY A 270 7.53 -14.13 1.32
CA GLY A 270 6.43 -14.30 0.37
C GLY A 270 6.86 -14.62 -1.06
N LEU A 271 8.09 -14.29 -1.48
CA LEU A 271 8.59 -14.62 -2.82
C LEU A 271 8.65 -16.13 -3.06
N THR A 272 9.11 -16.89 -2.06
CA THR A 272 9.21 -18.37 -2.17
C THR A 272 7.86 -19.02 -2.44
N ASP A 273 6.80 -18.55 -1.77
CA ASP A 273 5.45 -19.08 -1.95
C ASP A 273 4.92 -18.77 -3.36
N VAL A 274 5.11 -17.55 -3.82
CA VAL A 274 4.73 -17.14 -5.18
C VAL A 274 5.54 -17.88 -6.24
N ALA A 275 6.85 -18.04 -6.02
CA ALA A 275 7.72 -18.76 -6.96
C ALA A 275 7.39 -20.25 -7.04
N LEU A 276 7.00 -20.87 -5.92
CA LEU A 276 6.50 -22.25 -5.90
C LEU A 276 5.21 -22.38 -6.72
N GLU A 277 4.26 -21.46 -6.52
CA GLU A 277 2.99 -21.47 -7.25
C GLU A 277 3.18 -21.27 -8.76
N LEU A 278 4.14 -20.42 -9.16
CA LEU A 278 4.44 -20.11 -10.55
C LEU A 278 5.47 -21.07 -11.19
N GLY A 279 6.01 -22.04 -10.45
CA GLY A 279 6.93 -23.06 -10.95
C GLY A 279 8.40 -22.65 -11.06
N TYR A 280 8.80 -21.49 -10.50
CA TYR A 280 10.20 -21.03 -10.45
C TYR A 280 10.99 -21.63 -9.28
N ILE A 281 10.30 -22.25 -8.34
CA ILE A 281 10.89 -23.06 -7.27
C ILE A 281 10.23 -24.42 -7.26
N LYS A 282 11.02 -25.48 -7.04
CA LYS A 282 10.58 -26.85 -6.80
C LYS A 282 10.85 -27.24 -5.35
N LYS A 283 10.10 -28.24 -4.84
CA LYS A 283 10.35 -28.92 -3.56
C LYS A 283 10.85 -30.35 -3.83
N PRO A 284 12.16 -30.56 -4.01
CA PRO A 284 12.70 -31.91 -4.30
C PRO A 284 12.43 -32.89 -3.14
N LYS A 285 12.41 -32.38 -1.90
CA LYS A 285 12.09 -33.12 -0.67
C LYS A 285 11.38 -32.17 0.30
N VAL A 286 10.71 -32.73 1.30
CA VAL A 286 10.08 -31.95 2.36
C VAL A 286 11.11 -31.04 3.05
N GLY A 287 10.81 -29.74 3.12
CA GLY A 287 11.67 -28.71 3.70
C GLY A 287 12.90 -28.31 2.88
N TRP A 288 12.99 -28.74 1.61
CA TRP A 288 14.02 -28.33 0.67
C TRP A 288 13.41 -27.61 -0.53
N TYR A 289 14.07 -26.56 -0.98
CA TYR A 289 13.66 -25.66 -2.04
C TYR A 289 14.80 -25.54 -3.07
N GLN A 290 14.47 -25.53 -4.33
CA GLN A 290 15.42 -25.39 -5.43
C GLN A 290 14.86 -24.44 -6.47
N ALA A 291 15.61 -23.38 -6.81
CA ALA A 291 15.22 -22.47 -7.87
C ALA A 291 15.51 -23.11 -9.24
N VAL A 292 14.57 -22.94 -10.15
CA VAL A 292 14.62 -23.49 -11.50
C VAL A 292 14.10 -22.46 -12.51
N ASN A 293 14.57 -22.55 -13.74
CA ASN A 293 13.97 -21.83 -14.86
C ASN A 293 12.85 -22.71 -15.45
N PRO A 294 11.58 -22.34 -15.33
CA PRO A 294 10.47 -23.18 -15.80
C PRO A 294 10.44 -23.36 -17.32
N ALA A 295 11.02 -22.44 -18.09
CA ALA A 295 11.06 -22.51 -19.55
C ALA A 295 12.12 -23.49 -20.09
N THR A 296 13.26 -23.59 -19.40
CA THR A 296 14.40 -24.46 -19.85
C THR A 296 14.56 -25.70 -19.01
N GLY A 297 13.99 -25.73 -17.79
CA GLY A 297 14.23 -26.80 -16.82
C GLY A 297 15.57 -26.69 -16.09
N GLU A 298 16.37 -25.67 -16.35
CA GLU A 298 17.68 -25.43 -15.72
C GLU A 298 17.54 -25.23 -14.21
N GLU A 299 18.36 -25.89 -13.43
CA GLU A 299 18.49 -25.72 -11.99
C GLU A 299 19.42 -24.53 -11.71
N LEU A 300 18.85 -23.46 -11.14
CA LEU A 300 19.57 -22.21 -10.84
C LEU A 300 20.29 -22.25 -9.50
N THR A 301 19.80 -23.08 -8.58
CA THR A 301 20.41 -23.26 -7.26
C THR A 301 20.46 -24.72 -6.88
N GLY A 302 21.35 -25.09 -5.94
CA GLY A 302 21.23 -26.37 -5.22
C GLY A 302 20.03 -26.38 -4.28
N ASN A 303 19.87 -27.49 -3.58
CA ASN A 303 18.85 -27.65 -2.55
C ASN A 303 19.11 -26.71 -1.37
N LYS A 304 18.14 -25.87 -1.02
CA LYS A 304 18.20 -24.87 0.03
C LYS A 304 17.11 -25.08 1.08
N ARG A 305 17.37 -24.73 2.34
CA ARG A 305 16.33 -24.66 3.38
C ARG A 305 15.54 -23.36 3.26
N MET A 306 14.36 -23.28 3.89
CA MET A 306 13.52 -22.08 3.83
C MET A 306 14.29 -20.80 4.25
N LYS A 307 15.08 -20.85 5.32
CA LYS A 307 15.88 -19.69 5.76
C LYS A 307 16.88 -19.21 4.68
N GLU A 308 17.43 -20.12 3.88
CA GLU A 308 18.38 -19.79 2.80
C GLU A 308 17.69 -19.21 1.57
N THR A 309 16.38 -19.42 1.41
CA THR A 309 15.60 -18.76 0.34
C THR A 309 15.24 -17.31 0.67
N LEU A 310 15.52 -16.84 1.90
CA LEU A 310 15.25 -15.47 2.34
C LEU A 310 16.48 -14.54 2.16
N THR A 311 17.39 -14.89 1.26
CA THR A 311 18.64 -14.16 1.01
C THR A 311 18.68 -13.58 -0.39
N GLU A 312 19.39 -12.46 -0.56
CA GLU A 312 19.60 -11.83 -1.86
C GLU A 312 20.31 -12.78 -2.85
N GLU A 313 21.32 -13.52 -2.37
CA GLU A 313 22.06 -14.50 -3.16
C GLU A 313 21.13 -15.52 -3.85
N PHE A 314 20.12 -16.03 -3.12
CA PHE A 314 19.17 -16.98 -3.67
C PHE A 314 18.35 -16.38 -4.82
N TRP A 315 17.93 -15.13 -4.72
CA TRP A 315 17.05 -14.48 -5.70
C TRP A 315 17.79 -13.84 -6.87
N THR A 316 19.10 -13.54 -6.75
CA THR A 316 19.88 -12.89 -7.79
C THR A 316 19.79 -13.64 -9.12
N ASP A 317 20.05 -14.95 -9.12
CA ASP A 317 19.97 -15.76 -10.33
C ASP A 317 18.53 -15.94 -10.84
N VAL A 318 17.56 -16.05 -9.95
CA VAL A 318 16.14 -16.15 -10.34
C VAL A 318 15.72 -14.92 -11.13
N PHE A 319 16.02 -13.72 -10.62
CA PHE A 319 15.66 -12.47 -11.29
C PHE A 319 16.46 -12.21 -12.56
N ALA A 320 17.74 -12.61 -12.59
CA ALA A 320 18.61 -12.35 -13.73
C ALA A 320 18.40 -13.33 -14.90
N LYS A 321 18.09 -14.61 -14.60
CA LYS A 321 18.07 -15.70 -15.60
C LYS A 321 16.65 -16.16 -15.97
N THR A 322 15.61 -15.57 -15.37
CA THR A 322 14.22 -15.95 -15.64
C THR A 322 13.33 -14.75 -15.85
N ASP A 323 12.12 -14.98 -16.32
CA ASP A 323 11.08 -13.96 -16.43
C ASP A 323 10.16 -13.88 -15.19
N PHE A 324 10.65 -14.31 -14.01
CA PHE A 324 9.88 -14.36 -12.77
C PHE A 324 9.23 -13.00 -12.40
N ALA A 325 9.96 -11.90 -12.58
CA ALA A 325 9.41 -10.55 -12.35
C ALA A 325 8.19 -10.27 -13.27
N LYS A 326 8.27 -10.71 -14.55
CA LYS A 326 7.16 -10.59 -15.51
C LYS A 326 6.00 -11.50 -15.11
N ALA A 327 6.27 -12.71 -14.66
CA ALA A 327 5.25 -13.65 -14.19
C ALA A 327 4.50 -13.12 -12.97
N ILE A 328 5.21 -12.53 -11.99
CA ILE A 328 4.61 -11.83 -10.85
C ILE A 328 3.68 -10.72 -11.33
N LYS A 329 4.15 -9.88 -12.25
CA LYS A 329 3.34 -8.80 -12.81
C LYS A 329 2.08 -9.35 -13.50
N GLY A 330 2.19 -10.39 -14.29
CA GLY A 330 1.04 -11.07 -14.92
C GLY A 330 0.03 -11.63 -13.93
N LYS A 331 0.52 -12.16 -12.79
CA LYS A 331 -0.32 -12.71 -11.73
C LYS A 331 -1.09 -11.61 -10.99
N PHE A 332 -0.42 -10.54 -10.58
CA PHE A 332 -0.96 -9.58 -9.61
C PHE A 332 -1.46 -8.28 -10.24
N SER A 333 -0.87 -7.79 -11.34
CA SER A 333 -1.29 -6.52 -11.93
C SER A 333 -2.63 -6.61 -12.64
N VAL A 334 -3.42 -5.53 -12.54
CA VAL A 334 -4.55 -5.30 -13.44
C VAL A 334 -4.00 -5.04 -14.83
N GLY A 335 -4.35 -5.89 -15.81
CA GLY A 335 -3.91 -5.72 -17.19
C GLY A 335 -4.51 -4.45 -17.82
N HIS A 336 -3.68 -3.68 -18.47
CA HIS A 336 -4.10 -2.55 -19.32
C HIS A 336 -4.08 -2.94 -20.81
N VAL A 337 -4.42 -4.19 -21.11
CA VAL A 337 -4.68 -4.63 -22.49
C VAL A 337 -6.07 -4.16 -22.88
N SER A 338 -6.42 -4.17 -24.16
CA SER A 338 -7.73 -3.74 -24.66
C SER A 338 -8.86 -4.10 -23.68
N MET A 339 -9.65 -3.11 -23.27
CA MET A 339 -10.83 -3.32 -22.40
C MET A 339 -11.98 -4.00 -23.16
N ILE A 340 -11.81 -4.21 -24.45
CA ILE A 340 -12.75 -4.85 -25.36
C ILE A 340 -12.04 -6.08 -25.90
N THR A 341 -12.54 -7.26 -25.56
CA THR A 341 -12.18 -8.50 -26.24
C THR A 341 -12.97 -8.56 -27.54
N GLU A 342 -12.29 -8.55 -28.69
CA GLU A 342 -12.91 -8.95 -29.95
C GLU A 342 -13.23 -10.44 -29.82
N GLU A 343 -14.49 -10.83 -30.08
CA GLU A 343 -14.86 -12.24 -30.20
C GLU A 343 -14.00 -12.84 -31.31
N VAL A 344 -13.16 -13.80 -30.94
CA VAL A 344 -12.51 -14.66 -31.94
C VAL A 344 -13.64 -15.51 -32.49
N GLU A 345 -14.09 -15.23 -33.70
CA GLU A 345 -14.95 -16.16 -34.44
C GLU A 345 -14.18 -17.48 -34.53
N ASP A 346 -14.65 -18.46 -33.77
CA ASP A 346 -14.18 -19.83 -33.82
C ASP A 346 -14.63 -20.43 -35.17
N GLY A 347 -13.72 -20.30 -36.15
CA GLY A 347 -13.95 -20.84 -37.48
C GLY A 347 -13.81 -22.37 -37.48
N SER A 348 -14.65 -23.06 -36.70
CA SER A 348 -14.88 -24.48 -36.88
C SER A 348 -15.89 -24.66 -38.01
N SER A 349 -15.41 -24.64 -39.27
CA SER A 349 -16.12 -25.29 -40.37
C SER A 349 -16.03 -26.79 -40.13
N GLU A 350 -17.17 -27.38 -39.74
CA GLU A 350 -17.42 -28.79 -39.94
C GLU A 350 -17.47 -29.05 -41.44
N ASP A 351 -16.57 -29.95 -41.88
CA ASP A 351 -16.71 -30.80 -43.08
C ASP A 351 -16.31 -32.25 -42.72
#